data_d86cd974e489e52c2c3aacf5836a32c2
#
_entry.id   d86cd974e489e52c2c3aacf5836a32c2
#
_cell.length_a   1.000
_cell.length_b   1.000
_cell.length_c   1.000
_cell.angle_alpha   90.00
_cell.angle_beta   90.00
_cell.angle_gamma   90.00
#
_symmetry.space_group_name_H-M   'P 1'
#
loop_
_entity.id
_entity.type
_entity.pdbx_description
1 polymer ?
#
loop_
_entity_poly.entity_id
_entity_poly.type
_entity_poly.pdbx_seq_one_letter_code
_entity_poly.pdbx_strand_id
1 'polypeptide(L)'
;MDIQRLLAHYHVDSDLSATVLDAIQQTKGSLSGLTADDLIAIDGFHIRGRKSTVELAKQLDITPSGRVLDLGSGSGGTARYLATRFDCRVVGIDLTSSYVKLATVLSELLEISGLTAFVCGNALTLPFKEACFDIVWSDHVQMNIADKKHFAKEIHRVLKPGGKAAVHEVFTGPAGDPFLPLPWSSEAATSFMVHETEMKQVFADTGFSVLKWEDVTDISDQWFQKMRAKRAADSPSPIGIHLLMGPTAEEKIANMGRSLSEGRARVIMGVLERA
;
A
#
# COMPACT_ATOMS: atom_id res chain seq x y z
N MET A 1 -16.32 10.17 4.62
CA MET A 1 -15.53 9.09 5.26
C MET A 1 -15.48 9.38 6.74
N ASP A 2 -15.89 8.42 7.58
CA ASP A 2 -15.72 8.54 9.03
C ASP A 2 -14.26 8.19 9.38
N ILE A 3 -13.41 9.20 9.43
CA ILE A 3 -11.98 9.07 9.70
C ILE A 3 -11.73 8.37 11.05
N GLN A 4 -12.60 8.59 12.04
CA GLN A 4 -12.45 7.95 13.35
C GLN A 4 -12.64 6.43 13.29
N ARG A 5 -13.60 5.95 12.50
CA ARG A 5 -13.81 4.51 12.30
C ARG A 5 -12.67 3.86 11.50
N LEU A 6 -12.16 4.57 10.49
CA LEU A 6 -11.00 4.10 9.74
C LEU A 6 -9.76 4.00 10.63
N LEU A 7 -9.47 5.04 11.41
CA LEU A 7 -8.36 5.02 12.37
C LEU A 7 -8.53 3.92 13.43
N ALA A 8 -9.77 3.68 13.90
CA ALA A 8 -10.04 2.59 14.86
C ALA A 8 -9.74 1.21 14.27
N HIS A 9 -9.98 0.99 12.96
CA HIS A 9 -9.65 -0.26 12.29
C HIS A 9 -8.14 -0.50 12.21
N TYR A 10 -7.35 0.56 11.92
CA TYR A 10 -5.89 0.53 11.85
C TYR A 10 -5.22 0.84 13.18
N HIS A 11 -5.99 0.97 14.27
CA HIS A 11 -5.43 1.22 15.59
C HIS A 11 -4.72 -0.05 16.08
N VAL A 12 -3.44 -0.12 15.82
CA VAL A 12 -2.51 -1.07 16.41
C VAL A 12 -1.95 -0.42 17.68
N ASP A 13 -1.73 -1.22 18.69
CA ASP A 13 -1.30 -0.85 20.04
C ASP A 13 -0.32 0.34 20.09
N SER A 14 -0.35 1.10 21.17
CA SER A 14 0.34 2.39 21.33
C SER A 14 1.86 2.37 21.09
N ASP A 15 2.48 1.21 20.94
CA ASP A 15 3.91 1.02 20.67
C ASP A 15 4.21 0.02 19.55
N LEU A 16 3.55 0.21 18.38
CA LEU A 16 3.81 -0.61 17.19
C LEU A 16 5.30 -0.66 16.83
N SER A 17 6.02 0.47 16.98
CA SER A 17 7.45 0.51 16.67
C SER A 17 8.27 -0.40 17.58
N ALA A 18 8.03 -0.37 18.90
CA ALA A 18 8.73 -1.27 19.81
C ALA A 18 8.41 -2.74 19.50
N THR A 19 7.14 -3.07 19.30
CA THR A 19 6.72 -4.44 18.94
C THR A 19 7.43 -4.96 17.69
N VAL A 20 7.54 -4.14 16.65
CA VAL A 20 8.21 -4.52 15.40
C VAL A 20 9.73 -4.62 15.59
N LEU A 21 10.35 -3.68 16.33
CA LEU A 21 11.79 -3.71 16.60
C LEU A 21 12.18 -4.93 17.44
N ASP A 22 11.38 -5.28 18.44
CA ASP A 22 11.58 -6.48 19.25
C ASP A 22 11.48 -7.75 18.39
N ALA A 23 10.52 -7.84 17.49
CA ALA A 23 10.38 -8.97 16.57
C ALA A 23 11.59 -9.08 15.61
N ILE A 24 12.10 -7.95 15.11
CA ILE A 24 13.32 -7.90 14.29
C ILE A 24 14.52 -8.37 15.12
N GLN A 25 14.69 -7.84 16.33
CA GLN A 25 15.78 -8.21 17.24
C GLN A 25 15.75 -9.71 17.55
N GLN A 26 14.57 -10.27 17.84
CA GLN A 26 14.42 -11.72 18.10
C GLN A 26 14.75 -12.57 16.87
N THR A 27 14.41 -12.10 15.67
CA THR A 27 14.61 -12.87 14.44
C THR A 27 16.02 -12.77 13.88
N LYS A 28 16.65 -11.58 13.98
CA LYS A 28 17.94 -11.26 13.38
C LYS A 28 19.10 -11.21 14.38
N GLY A 29 18.82 -11.13 15.66
CA GLY A 29 19.80 -10.98 16.73
C GLY A 29 20.36 -9.57 16.90
N SER A 30 20.13 -8.66 15.95
CA SER A 30 20.62 -7.27 15.98
C SER A 30 19.71 -6.36 15.17
N LEU A 31 19.65 -5.08 15.57
CA LEU A 31 19.08 -3.99 14.79
C LEU A 31 20.12 -3.27 13.92
N SER A 32 21.41 -3.59 14.08
CA SER A 32 22.49 -2.99 13.29
C SER A 32 22.74 -3.74 12.00
N GLY A 33 23.03 -3.03 10.92
CA GLY A 33 23.38 -3.62 9.63
C GLY A 33 22.19 -4.28 8.91
N LEU A 34 20.97 -3.88 9.24
CA LEU A 34 19.78 -4.32 8.54
C LEU A 34 19.81 -3.84 7.09
N THR A 35 19.26 -4.66 6.22
CA THR A 35 19.03 -4.34 4.81
C THR A 35 17.53 -4.24 4.51
N ALA A 36 17.16 -3.66 3.39
CA ALA A 36 15.76 -3.62 2.94
C ALA A 36 15.15 -5.02 2.78
N ASP A 37 15.97 -6.04 2.51
CA ASP A 37 15.50 -7.42 2.38
C ASP A 37 15.14 -8.06 3.73
N ASP A 38 15.75 -7.61 4.81
CA ASP A 38 15.42 -8.07 6.17
C ASP A 38 14.02 -7.62 6.61
N LEU A 39 13.50 -6.56 6.00
CA LEU A 39 12.19 -5.97 6.31
C LEU A 39 11.06 -6.44 5.36
N ILE A 40 11.34 -7.27 4.35
CA ILE A 40 10.34 -7.72 3.35
C ILE A 40 9.07 -8.29 4.01
N ALA A 41 9.21 -9.00 5.14
CA ALA A 41 8.10 -9.64 5.82
C ALA A 41 7.06 -8.65 6.38
N ILE A 42 7.45 -7.41 6.68
CA ILE A 42 6.57 -6.33 7.17
C ILE A 42 6.33 -5.22 6.15
N ASP A 43 7.16 -5.15 5.10
CA ASP A 43 7.07 -4.11 4.07
C ASP A 43 5.92 -4.33 3.09
N GLY A 44 5.47 -5.55 2.93
CA GLY A 44 4.48 -5.91 1.93
C GLY A 44 3.06 -5.98 2.47
N PHE A 45 2.52 -4.90 3.02
CA PHE A 45 1.12 -4.84 3.49
C PHE A 45 0.12 -4.69 2.34
N HIS A 46 0.46 -5.15 1.18
CA HIS A 46 -0.39 -5.23 -0.01
C HIS A 46 -0.27 -6.61 -0.64
N ILE A 47 -1.24 -6.96 -1.49
CA ILE A 47 -1.31 -8.26 -2.16
C ILE A 47 -0.04 -8.47 -2.99
N ARG A 48 0.55 -9.68 -2.88
CA ARG A 48 1.80 -10.09 -3.52
C ARG A 48 3.06 -9.40 -2.97
N GLY A 49 2.92 -8.47 -2.03
CA GLY A 49 4.02 -7.79 -1.34
C GLY A 49 5.07 -7.22 -2.30
N ARG A 50 6.35 -7.30 -1.97
CA ARG A 50 7.47 -6.77 -2.78
C ARG A 50 7.41 -7.17 -4.27
N LYS A 51 6.77 -8.31 -4.63
CA LYS A 51 6.68 -8.73 -6.03
C LYS A 51 5.84 -7.78 -6.87
N SER A 52 4.67 -7.35 -6.36
CA SER A 52 3.82 -6.38 -7.08
C SER A 52 4.50 -5.02 -7.17
N THR A 53 5.18 -4.56 -6.11
CA THR A 53 5.97 -3.32 -6.14
C THR A 53 7.05 -3.36 -7.25
N VAL A 54 7.80 -4.46 -7.33
CA VAL A 54 8.84 -4.65 -8.37
C VAL A 54 8.24 -4.64 -9.77
N GLU A 55 7.10 -5.31 -9.96
CA GLU A 55 6.44 -5.39 -11.28
C GLU A 55 5.87 -4.03 -11.72
N LEU A 56 5.23 -3.31 -10.81
CA LEU A 56 4.70 -1.98 -11.11
C LEU A 56 5.83 -0.97 -11.36
N ALA A 57 6.92 -1.02 -10.59
CA ALA A 57 8.07 -0.14 -10.78
C ALA A 57 8.75 -0.30 -12.15
N LYS A 58 8.75 -1.52 -12.72
CA LYS A 58 9.27 -1.78 -14.08
C LYS A 58 8.46 -1.13 -15.19
N GLN A 59 7.24 -0.68 -14.90
CA GLN A 59 6.36 0.00 -15.86
C GLN A 59 6.53 1.53 -15.87
N LEU A 60 7.45 2.03 -15.05
CA LEU A 60 7.69 3.45 -14.83
C LEU A 60 9.14 3.82 -15.11
N ASP A 61 9.34 5.02 -15.63
CA ASP A 61 10.67 5.60 -15.79
C ASP A 61 11.06 6.35 -14.50
N ILE A 62 11.43 5.59 -13.47
CA ILE A 62 11.87 6.16 -12.18
C ILE A 62 13.32 6.57 -12.32
N THR A 63 13.57 7.88 -12.23
CA THR A 63 14.92 8.43 -12.40
C THR A 63 15.58 8.71 -11.05
N PRO A 64 16.92 8.67 -10.97
CA PRO A 64 17.64 9.19 -9.81
C PRO A 64 17.25 10.65 -9.54
N SER A 65 17.11 11.01 -8.26
CA SER A 65 16.59 12.31 -7.81
C SER A 65 15.15 12.64 -8.20
N GLY A 66 14.42 11.75 -8.88
CA GLY A 66 12.98 11.84 -9.11
C GLY A 66 12.23 11.94 -7.78
N ARG A 67 11.08 12.60 -7.78
CA ARG A 67 10.24 12.79 -6.58
C ARG A 67 9.01 11.92 -6.66
N VAL A 68 8.90 10.99 -5.74
CA VAL A 68 7.75 10.07 -5.63
C VAL A 68 6.95 10.39 -4.38
N LEU A 69 5.62 10.42 -4.51
CA LEU A 69 4.69 10.41 -3.38
C LEU A 69 4.12 9.01 -3.23
N ASP A 70 4.28 8.40 -2.06
CA ASP A 70 3.71 7.10 -1.70
C ASP A 70 2.46 7.34 -0.83
N LEU A 71 1.26 7.20 -1.43
CA LEU A 71 -0.03 7.40 -0.77
C LEU A 71 -0.40 6.15 0.03
N GLY A 72 -0.79 6.34 1.30
CA GLY A 72 -1.07 5.22 2.20
C GLY A 72 0.17 4.38 2.42
N SER A 73 1.30 5.03 2.72
CA SER A 73 2.63 4.40 2.78
C SER A 73 2.78 3.31 3.85
N GLY A 74 1.84 3.19 4.78
CA GLY A 74 1.88 2.20 5.85
C GLY A 74 3.22 2.20 6.59
N SER A 75 3.86 1.04 6.71
CA SER A 75 5.19 0.88 7.30
C SER A 75 6.35 1.43 6.44
N GLY A 76 6.07 1.99 5.26
CA GLY A 76 7.06 2.60 4.37
C GLY A 76 7.82 1.63 3.46
N GLY A 77 7.34 0.40 3.29
CA GLY A 77 8.03 -0.63 2.51
C GLY A 77 8.23 -0.28 1.04
N THR A 78 7.19 0.24 0.38
CA THR A 78 7.27 0.72 -1.00
C THR A 78 8.22 1.91 -1.11
N ALA A 79 8.10 2.88 -0.21
CA ALA A 79 8.98 4.05 -0.19
C ALA A 79 10.46 3.65 -0.05
N ARG A 80 10.79 2.74 0.89
CA ARG A 80 12.16 2.24 1.07
C ARG A 80 12.69 1.50 -0.15
N TYR A 81 11.86 0.65 -0.75
CA TYR A 81 12.24 -0.06 -1.97
C TYR A 81 12.55 0.89 -3.13
N LEU A 82 11.67 1.85 -3.39
CA LEU A 82 11.86 2.80 -4.48
C LEU A 82 13.11 3.67 -4.26
N ALA A 83 13.28 4.20 -3.06
CA ALA A 83 14.43 5.03 -2.70
C ALA A 83 15.76 4.28 -2.88
N THR A 84 15.87 3.06 -2.35
CA THR A 84 17.11 2.27 -2.42
C THR A 84 17.40 1.71 -3.81
N ARG A 85 16.35 1.36 -4.57
CA ARG A 85 16.52 0.73 -5.89
C ARG A 85 16.81 1.72 -7.00
N PHE A 86 16.25 2.94 -6.91
CA PHE A 86 16.29 3.92 -7.99
C PHE A 86 17.01 5.22 -7.62
N ASP A 87 17.52 5.35 -6.39
CA ASP A 87 18.16 6.57 -5.88
C ASP A 87 17.25 7.81 -6.01
N CYS A 88 15.94 7.60 -5.84
CA CYS A 88 14.92 8.63 -5.92
C CYS A 88 14.49 9.11 -4.53
N ARG A 89 13.88 10.29 -4.46
CA ARG A 89 13.33 10.84 -3.21
C ARG A 89 11.87 10.44 -3.06
N VAL A 90 11.53 9.79 -1.96
CA VAL A 90 10.15 9.34 -1.70
C VAL A 90 9.61 10.02 -0.45
N VAL A 91 8.44 10.61 -0.59
CA VAL A 91 7.64 11.09 0.55
C VAL A 91 6.47 10.14 0.73
N GLY A 92 6.41 9.45 1.85
CA GLY A 92 5.26 8.64 2.24
C GLY A 92 4.24 9.48 3.02
N ILE A 93 2.96 9.30 2.74
CA ILE A 93 1.89 9.89 3.54
C ILE A 93 0.91 8.79 3.97
N ASP A 94 0.59 8.77 5.26
CA ASP A 94 -0.39 7.84 5.82
C ASP A 94 -1.28 8.55 6.84
N LEU A 95 -2.52 8.12 6.96
CA LEU A 95 -3.47 8.68 7.94
C LEU A 95 -3.13 8.22 9.37
N THR A 96 -2.45 7.09 9.52
CA THR A 96 -2.17 6.40 10.78
C THR A 96 -0.81 6.81 11.32
N SER A 97 -0.79 7.62 12.38
CA SER A 97 0.45 8.18 12.95
C SER A 97 1.44 7.11 13.46
N SER A 98 0.96 5.96 13.95
CA SER A 98 1.81 4.83 14.37
C SER A 98 2.55 4.20 13.19
N TYR A 99 1.93 4.14 12.01
CA TYR A 99 2.60 3.67 10.80
C TYR A 99 3.65 4.66 10.31
N VAL A 100 3.35 5.96 10.33
CA VAL A 100 4.32 7.03 9.98
C VAL A 100 5.53 6.98 10.90
N LYS A 101 5.33 6.81 12.21
CA LYS A 101 6.42 6.65 13.18
C LYS A 101 7.27 5.41 12.87
N LEU A 102 6.63 4.26 12.66
CA LEU A 102 7.31 3.02 12.29
C LEU A 102 8.11 3.17 10.99
N ALA A 103 7.50 3.73 9.95
CA ALA A 103 8.15 3.94 8.66
C ALA A 103 9.41 4.80 8.78
N THR A 104 9.34 5.86 9.60
CA THR A 104 10.49 6.74 9.90
C THR A 104 11.61 5.96 10.59
N VAL A 105 11.31 5.26 11.69
CA VAL A 105 12.29 4.47 12.46
C VAL A 105 12.96 3.41 11.59
N LEU A 106 12.19 2.67 10.79
CA LEU A 106 12.76 1.64 9.91
C LEU A 106 13.65 2.22 8.81
N SER A 107 13.35 3.42 8.32
CA SER A 107 14.19 4.10 7.33
C SER A 107 15.46 4.70 7.94
N GLU A 108 15.42 5.13 9.20
CA GLU A 108 16.60 5.54 9.98
C GLU A 108 17.54 4.35 10.20
N LEU A 109 17.01 3.19 10.57
CA LEU A 109 17.79 1.96 10.76
C LEU A 109 18.49 1.47 9.48
N LEU A 110 17.92 1.77 8.32
CA LEU A 110 18.53 1.49 7.02
C LEU A 110 19.45 2.62 6.50
N GLU A 111 19.62 3.71 7.27
CA GLU A 111 20.45 4.87 6.92
C GLU A 111 20.01 5.57 5.61
N ILE A 112 18.70 5.52 5.28
CA ILE A 112 18.14 6.10 4.04
C ILE A 112 17.24 7.32 4.29
N SER A 113 17.32 7.94 5.46
CA SER A 113 16.53 9.14 5.81
C SER A 113 16.82 10.35 4.91
N GLY A 114 17.93 10.35 4.17
CA GLY A 114 18.21 11.34 3.15
C GLY A 114 17.37 11.21 1.88
N LEU A 115 16.78 10.03 1.64
CA LEU A 115 15.97 9.71 0.46
C LEU A 115 14.48 9.53 0.79
N THR A 116 14.13 9.28 2.07
CA THR A 116 12.75 9.03 2.47
C THR A 116 12.30 10.01 3.56
N ALA A 117 11.06 10.44 3.49
CA ALA A 117 10.38 11.21 4.53
C ALA A 117 8.94 10.71 4.68
N PHE A 118 8.40 10.77 5.90
CA PHE A 118 7.03 10.32 6.15
C PHE A 118 6.22 11.39 6.88
N VAL A 119 4.96 11.56 6.45
CA VAL A 119 4.05 12.59 6.95
C VAL A 119 2.71 11.96 7.33
N CYS A 120 2.19 12.31 8.51
CA CYS A 120 0.83 11.95 8.86
C CYS A 120 -0.15 12.91 8.17
N GLY A 121 -1.07 12.36 7.35
CA GLY A 121 -2.00 13.20 6.60
C GLY A 121 -3.05 12.42 5.83
N ASN A 122 -3.99 13.16 5.26
CA ASN A 122 -5.15 12.62 4.54
C ASN A 122 -4.92 12.71 3.02
N ALA A 123 -5.12 11.62 2.31
CA ALA A 123 -5.01 11.55 0.85
C ALA A 123 -6.05 12.44 0.11
N LEU A 124 -7.11 12.87 0.80
CA LEU A 124 -8.10 13.83 0.28
C LEU A 124 -7.70 15.30 0.48
N THR A 125 -6.64 15.60 1.23
CA THR A 125 -6.15 16.97 1.48
C THR A 125 -4.64 16.93 1.63
N LEU A 126 -3.96 16.66 0.52
CA LEU A 126 -2.51 16.48 0.51
C LEU A 126 -1.79 17.79 0.86
N PRO A 127 -0.88 17.80 1.87
CA PRO A 127 -0.20 19.01 2.33
C PRO A 127 0.97 19.41 1.41
N PHE A 128 0.82 19.16 0.13
CA PHE A 128 1.85 19.42 -0.88
C PHE A 128 1.37 20.45 -1.90
N LYS A 129 2.29 21.20 -2.47
CA LYS A 129 2.03 22.12 -3.58
C LYS A 129 1.61 21.33 -4.82
N GLU A 130 0.93 22.00 -5.74
CA GLU A 130 0.66 21.46 -7.06
C GLU A 130 1.95 21.20 -7.85
N ALA A 131 1.90 20.24 -8.76
CA ALA A 131 2.97 19.92 -9.71
C ALA A 131 4.35 19.71 -9.06
N CYS A 132 4.43 19.01 -7.93
CA CYS A 132 5.69 18.81 -7.20
C CYS A 132 6.22 17.38 -7.21
N PHE A 133 5.47 16.40 -7.72
CA PHE A 133 5.89 15.00 -7.84
C PHE A 133 5.95 14.54 -9.29
N ASP A 134 6.94 13.72 -9.61
CA ASP A 134 7.07 13.04 -10.90
C ASP A 134 6.18 11.80 -10.96
N ILE A 135 6.04 11.12 -9.81
CA ILE A 135 5.23 9.91 -9.65
C ILE A 135 4.41 10.02 -8.37
N VAL A 136 3.15 9.58 -8.43
CA VAL A 136 2.32 9.26 -7.27
C VAL A 136 2.05 7.76 -7.30
N TRP A 137 2.39 7.08 -6.22
CA TRP A 137 2.18 5.65 -6.02
C TRP A 137 1.01 5.42 -5.07
N SER A 138 0.10 4.51 -5.40
CA SER A 138 -1.05 4.14 -4.56
C SER A 138 -1.21 2.62 -4.55
N ASP A 139 -1.04 2.05 -3.37
CA ASP A 139 -1.05 0.59 -3.18
C ASP A 139 -2.10 0.23 -2.12
N HIS A 140 -3.26 -0.25 -2.54
CA HIS A 140 -4.39 -0.64 -1.67
C HIS A 140 -4.90 0.51 -0.78
N VAL A 141 -5.16 1.67 -1.37
CA VAL A 141 -5.62 2.89 -0.67
C VAL A 141 -7.07 3.22 -1.00
N GLN A 142 -7.45 3.14 -2.29
CA GLN A 142 -8.73 3.67 -2.77
C GLN A 142 -9.95 3.04 -2.09
N MET A 143 -9.89 1.77 -1.67
CA MET A 143 -11.00 1.11 -1.00
C MET A 143 -11.34 1.69 0.38
N ASN A 144 -10.43 2.47 0.97
CA ASN A 144 -10.67 3.23 2.20
C ASN A 144 -11.32 4.60 1.96
N ILE A 145 -11.47 5.03 0.69
CA ILE A 145 -11.84 6.39 0.33
C ILE A 145 -13.21 6.41 -0.36
N ALA A 146 -14.20 7.07 0.25
CA ALA A 146 -15.53 7.19 -0.33
C ALA A 146 -15.56 8.16 -1.53
N ASP A 147 -14.87 9.31 -1.43
CA ASP A 147 -14.84 10.32 -2.49
C ASP A 147 -13.71 10.04 -3.48
N LYS A 148 -13.98 9.15 -4.45
CA LYS A 148 -13.05 8.77 -5.51
C LYS A 148 -12.61 9.94 -6.38
N LYS A 149 -13.56 10.84 -6.66
CA LYS A 149 -13.29 12.00 -7.52
C LYS A 149 -12.33 12.98 -6.87
N HIS A 150 -12.52 13.25 -5.58
CA HIS A 150 -11.61 14.13 -4.84
C HIS A 150 -10.23 13.48 -4.68
N PHE A 151 -10.17 12.18 -4.41
CA PHE A 151 -8.92 11.42 -4.38
C PHE A 151 -8.14 11.53 -5.70
N ALA A 152 -8.79 11.28 -6.84
CA ALA A 152 -8.16 11.41 -8.16
C ALA A 152 -7.71 12.85 -8.44
N LYS A 153 -8.50 13.87 -8.03
CA LYS A 153 -8.13 15.29 -8.16
C LYS A 153 -6.89 15.66 -7.36
N GLU A 154 -6.74 15.17 -6.14
CA GLU A 154 -5.55 15.43 -5.33
C GLU A 154 -4.30 14.77 -5.93
N ILE A 155 -4.41 13.53 -6.42
CA ILE A 155 -3.33 12.87 -7.17
C ILE A 155 -2.95 13.72 -8.39
N HIS A 156 -3.93 14.14 -9.19
CA HIS A 156 -3.70 14.98 -10.36
C HIS A 156 -3.04 16.30 -9.99
N ARG A 157 -3.51 16.98 -8.95
CA ARG A 157 -3.01 18.27 -8.51
C ARG A 157 -1.51 18.24 -8.16
N VAL A 158 -1.08 17.22 -7.41
CA VAL A 158 0.30 17.15 -6.93
C VAL A 158 1.28 16.60 -7.96
N LEU A 159 0.83 15.86 -8.95
CA LEU A 159 1.65 15.39 -10.07
C LEU A 159 2.06 16.57 -10.96
N LYS A 160 3.25 16.54 -11.50
CA LYS A 160 3.68 17.42 -12.59
C LYS A 160 2.90 17.09 -13.88
N PRO A 161 2.75 18.02 -14.84
CA PRO A 161 2.31 17.68 -16.19
C PRO A 161 3.20 16.57 -16.78
N GLY A 162 2.59 15.53 -17.36
CA GLY A 162 3.30 14.32 -17.83
C GLY A 162 3.75 13.38 -16.71
N GLY A 163 3.52 13.74 -15.44
CA GLY A 163 3.79 12.86 -14.29
C GLY A 163 2.85 11.66 -14.25
N LYS A 164 3.28 10.59 -13.61
CA LYS A 164 2.54 9.31 -13.64
C LYS A 164 1.96 8.93 -12.29
N ALA A 165 0.72 8.44 -12.30
CA ALA A 165 0.12 7.73 -11.17
C ALA A 165 0.28 6.22 -11.40
N ALA A 166 0.91 5.55 -10.44
CA ALA A 166 1.06 4.09 -10.40
C ALA A 166 0.09 3.54 -9.36
N VAL A 167 -0.81 2.68 -9.75
CA VAL A 167 -1.87 2.15 -8.89
C VAL A 167 -1.84 0.63 -8.86
N HIS A 168 -1.98 0.05 -7.67
CA HIS A 168 -2.20 -1.37 -7.46
C HIS A 168 -3.32 -1.51 -6.42
N GLU A 169 -4.54 -1.76 -6.87
CA GLU A 169 -5.73 -1.52 -6.06
C GLU A 169 -6.71 -2.70 -6.10
N VAL A 170 -7.52 -2.83 -5.05
CA VAL A 170 -8.57 -3.85 -4.91
C VAL A 170 -9.92 -3.26 -5.27
N PHE A 171 -10.68 -3.96 -6.09
CA PHE A 171 -11.98 -3.57 -6.63
C PHE A 171 -13.04 -4.63 -6.36
N THR A 172 -14.32 -4.27 -6.47
CA THR A 172 -15.42 -5.24 -6.40
C THR A 172 -15.36 -6.20 -7.58
N GLY A 173 -15.58 -7.48 -7.28
CA GLY A 173 -15.71 -8.52 -8.30
C GLY A 173 -17.18 -8.76 -8.69
N PRO A 174 -17.42 -9.59 -9.72
CA PRO A 174 -18.78 -9.84 -10.25
C PRO A 174 -19.63 -10.75 -9.35
N ALA A 175 -19.05 -11.46 -8.38
CA ALA A 175 -19.75 -12.47 -7.58
C ALA A 175 -20.37 -11.93 -6.28
N GLY A 176 -20.42 -10.61 -6.11
CA GLY A 176 -21.03 -9.94 -4.94
C GLY A 176 -20.01 -9.44 -3.93
N ASP A 177 -20.47 -9.09 -2.72
CA ASP A 177 -19.65 -8.46 -1.70
C ASP A 177 -18.54 -9.37 -1.18
N PRO A 178 -17.36 -8.83 -0.84
CA PRO A 178 -16.27 -9.60 -0.27
C PRO A 178 -16.58 -10.07 1.15
N PHE A 179 -15.89 -11.10 1.62
CA PHE A 179 -16.01 -11.61 2.98
C PHE A 179 -15.32 -10.68 3.98
N LEU A 180 -16.00 -10.35 5.07
CA LEU A 180 -15.49 -9.54 6.16
C LEU A 180 -15.06 -10.41 7.35
N PRO A 181 -14.11 -9.96 8.20
CA PRO A 181 -13.31 -8.72 8.03
C PRO A 181 -12.26 -8.84 6.93
N LEU A 182 -11.91 -7.69 6.35
CA LEU A 182 -10.84 -7.53 5.35
C LEU A 182 -9.64 -6.79 5.94
N PRO A 183 -8.47 -6.82 5.30
CA PRO A 183 -7.28 -6.08 5.77
C PRO A 183 -7.52 -4.60 6.04
N TRP A 184 -8.42 -3.95 5.31
CA TRP A 184 -8.73 -2.51 5.43
C TRP A 184 -10.05 -2.21 6.12
N SER A 185 -10.92 -3.19 6.35
CA SER A 185 -12.24 -2.94 6.94
C SER A 185 -12.80 -4.15 7.65
N SER A 186 -13.37 -3.92 8.84
CA SER A 186 -14.07 -4.96 9.60
C SER A 186 -15.57 -5.02 9.29
N GLU A 187 -16.13 -3.99 8.65
CA GLU A 187 -17.56 -3.86 8.37
C GLU A 187 -17.83 -3.20 7.01
N ALA A 188 -18.94 -3.56 6.36
CA ALA A 188 -19.29 -3.06 5.03
C ALA A 188 -19.36 -1.51 4.96
N ALA A 189 -19.77 -0.86 6.04
CA ALA A 189 -19.91 0.61 6.10
C ALA A 189 -18.58 1.37 5.99
N THR A 190 -17.44 0.71 6.18
CA THR A 190 -16.09 1.32 6.09
C THR A 190 -15.28 0.81 4.90
N SER A 191 -15.86 -0.03 4.05
CA SER A 191 -15.26 -0.48 2.78
C SER A 191 -15.93 0.22 1.62
N PHE A 192 -15.17 1.03 0.89
CA PHE A 192 -15.65 1.82 -0.24
C PHE A 192 -15.11 1.28 -1.57
N MET A 193 -15.07 -0.04 -1.72
CA MET A 193 -14.73 -0.66 -2.99
C MET A 193 -15.75 -0.25 -4.07
N VAL A 194 -15.24 -0.01 -5.26
CA VAL A 194 -16.03 0.28 -6.47
C VAL A 194 -15.64 -0.70 -7.57
N HIS A 195 -16.36 -0.70 -8.67
CA HIS A 195 -15.97 -1.44 -9.87
C HIS A 195 -14.71 -0.79 -10.50
N GLU A 196 -13.81 -1.59 -11.05
CA GLU A 196 -12.57 -1.09 -11.66
C GLU A 196 -12.85 -0.12 -12.83
N THR A 197 -13.94 -0.35 -13.58
CA THR A 197 -14.40 0.52 -14.68
C THR A 197 -14.85 1.88 -14.16
N GLU A 198 -15.48 1.95 -13.00
CA GLU A 198 -15.88 3.20 -12.36
C GLU A 198 -14.64 4.03 -11.98
N MET A 199 -13.66 3.41 -11.32
CA MET A 199 -12.45 4.13 -10.95
C MET A 199 -11.63 4.57 -12.16
N LYS A 200 -11.57 3.75 -13.19
CA LYS A 200 -10.94 4.10 -14.47
C LYS A 200 -11.59 5.32 -15.10
N GLN A 201 -12.93 5.39 -15.07
CA GLN A 201 -13.68 6.56 -15.56
C GLN A 201 -13.42 7.80 -14.70
N VAL A 202 -13.38 7.66 -13.37
CA VAL A 202 -13.03 8.76 -12.46
C VAL A 202 -11.67 9.35 -12.78
N PHE A 203 -10.66 8.52 -13.06
CA PHE A 203 -9.34 9.00 -13.48
C PHE A 203 -9.42 9.73 -14.83
N ALA A 204 -10.10 9.17 -15.83
CA ALA A 204 -10.26 9.81 -17.14
C ALA A 204 -10.97 11.17 -17.03
N ASP A 205 -12.05 11.26 -16.25
CA ASP A 205 -12.80 12.51 -16.01
C ASP A 205 -11.98 13.56 -15.24
N THR A 206 -10.91 13.13 -14.58
CA THR A 206 -10.02 14.01 -13.80
C THR A 206 -8.81 14.48 -14.62
N GLY A 207 -8.68 14.05 -15.88
CA GLY A 207 -7.60 14.49 -16.79
C GLY A 207 -6.42 13.52 -16.86
N PHE A 208 -6.62 12.26 -16.50
CA PHE A 208 -5.61 11.22 -16.71
C PHE A 208 -5.81 10.47 -18.01
N SER A 209 -4.72 10.20 -18.71
CA SER A 209 -4.63 9.20 -19.77
C SER A 209 -4.23 7.86 -19.17
N VAL A 210 -4.98 6.80 -19.46
CA VAL A 210 -4.65 5.45 -19.00
C VAL A 210 -3.62 4.84 -19.93
N LEU A 211 -2.39 4.67 -19.48
CA LEU A 211 -1.31 4.06 -20.26
C LEU A 211 -1.33 2.53 -20.15
N LYS A 212 -1.64 2.02 -18.95
CA LYS A 212 -1.72 0.59 -18.65
C LYS A 212 -2.81 0.33 -17.62
N TRP A 213 -3.54 -0.78 -17.78
CA TRP A 213 -4.58 -1.20 -16.84
C TRP A 213 -4.75 -2.71 -16.95
N GLU A 214 -4.14 -3.45 -16.03
CA GLU A 214 -4.03 -4.90 -16.05
C GLU A 214 -4.80 -5.53 -14.91
N ASP A 215 -5.64 -6.50 -15.22
CA ASP A 215 -6.24 -7.39 -14.23
C ASP A 215 -5.19 -8.43 -13.79
N VAL A 216 -4.75 -8.31 -12.55
CA VAL A 216 -3.77 -9.21 -11.92
C VAL A 216 -4.41 -10.11 -10.87
N THR A 217 -5.74 -10.31 -10.97
CA THR A 217 -6.54 -11.10 -10.01
C THR A 217 -6.06 -12.54 -9.95
N ASP A 218 -5.91 -13.21 -11.09
CA ASP A 218 -5.54 -14.63 -11.15
C ASP A 218 -4.17 -14.89 -10.51
N ILE A 219 -3.18 -14.06 -10.83
CA ILE A 219 -1.84 -14.20 -10.25
C ILE A 219 -1.83 -13.86 -8.75
N SER A 220 -2.73 -12.97 -8.30
CA SER A 220 -2.92 -12.64 -6.90
C SER A 220 -3.58 -13.79 -6.13
N ASP A 221 -4.60 -14.44 -6.70
CA ASP A 221 -5.21 -15.63 -6.11
C ASP A 221 -4.21 -16.79 -5.99
N GLN A 222 -3.46 -17.07 -7.05
CA GLN A 222 -2.39 -18.08 -7.01
C GLN A 222 -1.34 -17.76 -5.92
N TRP A 223 -1.04 -16.49 -5.70
CA TRP A 223 -0.13 -16.10 -4.62
C TRP A 223 -0.73 -16.40 -3.24
N PHE A 224 -2.02 -16.13 -3.00
CA PHE A 224 -2.71 -16.49 -1.75
C PHE A 224 -2.75 -17.99 -1.53
N GLN A 225 -3.01 -18.79 -2.57
CA GLN A 225 -2.98 -20.25 -2.49
C GLN A 225 -1.61 -20.77 -2.06
N LYS A 226 -0.52 -20.27 -2.67
CA LYS A 226 0.87 -20.63 -2.31
C LYS A 226 1.22 -20.18 -0.89
N MET A 227 0.82 -18.99 -0.49
CA MET A 227 1.04 -18.47 0.85
C MET A 227 0.33 -19.33 1.91
N ARG A 228 -0.93 -19.74 1.65
CA ARG A 228 -1.69 -20.62 2.53
C ARG A 228 -1.03 -21.98 2.67
N ALA A 229 -0.58 -22.59 1.58
CA ALA A 229 0.13 -23.87 1.59
C ALA A 229 1.44 -23.77 2.39
N LYS A 230 2.20 -22.71 2.21
CA LYS A 230 3.44 -22.47 2.95
C LYS A 230 3.18 -22.31 4.47
N ARG A 231 2.18 -21.51 4.86
CA ARG A 231 1.82 -21.33 6.28
C ARG A 231 1.36 -22.62 6.98
N ALA A 232 0.73 -23.53 6.25
CA ALA A 232 0.34 -24.84 6.78
C ALA A 232 1.56 -25.76 7.05
N ALA A 233 2.68 -25.52 6.38
CA ALA A 233 3.90 -26.31 6.50
C ALA A 233 4.93 -25.72 7.48
N ASP A 234 4.96 -24.40 7.62
CA ASP A 234 5.98 -23.68 8.39
C ASP A 234 5.44 -23.19 9.74
N SER A 235 6.32 -23.11 10.74
CA SER A 235 6.00 -22.40 11.99
C SER A 235 5.80 -20.90 11.74
N PRO A 236 4.92 -20.22 12.50
CA PRO A 236 4.71 -18.79 12.37
C PRO A 236 6.02 -17.99 12.57
N SER A 237 6.31 -17.06 11.68
CA SER A 237 7.44 -16.14 11.84
C SER A 237 7.11 -15.09 12.90
N PRO A 238 8.04 -14.73 13.80
CA PRO A 238 7.86 -13.61 14.73
C PRO A 238 7.64 -12.27 14.00
N ILE A 239 8.26 -12.09 12.83
CA ILE A 239 8.15 -10.88 12.02
C ILE A 239 7.21 -11.10 10.81
N GLY A 240 6.26 -10.21 10.60
CA GLY A 240 5.35 -10.27 9.47
C GLY A 240 4.22 -9.25 9.55
N ILE A 241 3.44 -9.17 8.47
CA ILE A 241 2.30 -8.23 8.35
C ILE A 241 1.23 -8.41 9.44
N HIS A 242 1.19 -9.55 10.14
CA HIS A 242 0.28 -9.77 11.27
C HIS A 242 0.51 -8.76 12.40
N LEU A 243 1.73 -8.26 12.58
CA LEU A 243 2.04 -7.19 13.54
C LEU A 243 1.34 -5.88 13.20
N LEU A 244 1.07 -5.65 11.90
CA LEU A 244 0.40 -4.44 11.40
C LEU A 244 -1.12 -4.58 11.37
N MET A 245 -1.64 -5.81 11.24
CA MET A 245 -3.09 -6.09 11.11
C MET A 245 -3.79 -6.34 12.44
N GLY A 246 -3.03 -6.60 13.51
CA GLY A 246 -3.59 -6.95 14.81
C GLY A 246 -4.12 -8.38 14.91
N PRO A 247 -4.89 -8.72 15.97
CA PRO A 247 -5.23 -10.09 16.33
C PRO A 247 -6.12 -10.84 15.31
N THR A 248 -6.82 -10.13 14.44
CA THR A 248 -7.67 -10.71 13.38
C THR A 248 -6.94 -10.87 12.04
N ALA A 249 -5.61 -10.76 12.02
CA ALA A 249 -4.81 -10.80 10.80
C ALA A 249 -5.03 -12.07 9.96
N GLU A 250 -5.10 -13.24 10.61
CA GLU A 250 -5.32 -14.51 9.90
C GLU A 250 -6.67 -14.56 9.20
N GLU A 251 -7.73 -14.16 9.89
CA GLU A 251 -9.08 -14.11 9.35
C GLU A 251 -9.18 -13.11 8.18
N LYS A 252 -8.63 -11.91 8.35
CA LYS A 252 -8.57 -10.87 7.30
C LYS A 252 -7.88 -11.39 6.03
N ILE A 253 -6.74 -12.07 6.19
CA ILE A 253 -5.97 -12.65 5.09
C ILE A 253 -6.76 -13.80 4.43
N ALA A 254 -7.38 -14.68 5.21
CA ALA A 254 -8.17 -15.78 4.70
C ALA A 254 -9.38 -15.28 3.90
N ASN A 255 -10.11 -14.31 4.44
CA ASN A 255 -11.26 -13.68 3.79
C ASN A 255 -10.89 -12.97 2.50
N MET A 256 -9.74 -12.29 2.45
CA MET A 256 -9.24 -11.65 1.23
C MET A 256 -8.94 -12.70 0.15
N GLY A 257 -8.20 -13.75 0.49
CA GLY A 257 -7.91 -14.85 -0.45
C GLY A 257 -9.16 -15.54 -0.94
N ARG A 258 -10.12 -15.79 -0.04
CA ARG A 258 -11.42 -16.38 -0.40
C ARG A 258 -12.22 -15.44 -1.32
N SER A 259 -12.22 -14.15 -1.05
CA SER A 259 -12.92 -13.15 -1.89
C SER A 259 -12.37 -13.09 -3.31
N LEU A 260 -11.05 -13.28 -3.48
CA LEU A 260 -10.44 -13.38 -4.82
C LEU A 260 -10.84 -14.69 -5.52
N SER A 261 -10.69 -15.84 -4.83
CA SER A 261 -10.95 -17.15 -5.45
C SER A 261 -12.42 -17.35 -5.83
N GLU A 262 -13.36 -16.70 -5.12
CA GLU A 262 -14.80 -16.72 -5.42
C GLU A 262 -15.22 -15.59 -6.37
N GLY A 263 -14.30 -14.77 -6.91
CA GLY A 263 -14.61 -13.68 -7.84
C GLY A 263 -15.38 -12.52 -7.20
N ARG A 264 -15.28 -12.32 -5.88
CA ARG A 264 -15.90 -11.22 -5.13
C ARG A 264 -15.03 -9.97 -5.08
N ALA A 265 -13.74 -10.14 -5.32
CA ALA A 265 -12.78 -9.06 -5.41
C ALA A 265 -11.91 -9.23 -6.66
N ARG A 266 -11.41 -8.10 -7.18
CA ARG A 266 -10.43 -8.04 -8.27
C ARG A 266 -9.24 -7.21 -7.82
N VAL A 267 -8.09 -7.48 -8.43
CA VAL A 267 -6.87 -6.69 -8.23
C VAL A 267 -6.41 -6.15 -9.57
N ILE A 268 -6.28 -4.84 -9.64
CA ILE A 268 -5.84 -4.15 -10.85
C ILE A 268 -4.51 -3.45 -10.59
N MET A 269 -3.61 -3.57 -11.56
CA MET A 269 -2.38 -2.80 -11.62
C MET A 269 -2.43 -1.85 -12.81
N GLY A 270 -2.15 -0.56 -12.59
CA GLY A 270 -2.28 0.44 -13.64
C GLY A 270 -1.23 1.53 -13.58
N VAL A 271 -1.00 2.14 -14.74
CA VAL A 271 -0.19 3.34 -14.91
C VAL A 271 -1.02 4.36 -15.68
N LEU A 272 -1.15 5.53 -15.10
CA LEU A 272 -1.88 6.65 -15.69
C LEU A 272 -0.92 7.84 -15.81
N GLU A 273 -1.15 8.70 -16.79
CA GLU A 273 -0.37 9.91 -17.01
C GLU A 273 -1.25 11.14 -16.85
N ARG A 274 -0.77 12.12 -16.08
CA ARG A 274 -1.41 13.44 -16.02
C ARG A 274 -1.22 14.15 -17.36
N ALA A 275 -2.33 14.46 -18.08
CA ALA A 275 -2.32 15.25 -19.30
C ALA A 275 -1.84 16.69 -19.07
#